data_3027e76d949345b0b249c167f712894f
#
_entry.id   3027e76d949345b0b249c167f712894f
#
_cell.length_a   1.000
_cell.length_b   1.000
_cell.length_c   1.000
_cell.angle_alpha   90.00
_cell.angle_beta   90.00
_cell.angle_gamma   90.00
#
_symmetry.space_group_name_H-M   'P 1'
#
loop_
_entity.id
_entity.type
_entity.pdbx_description
1 polymer ?
#
loop_
_entity_poly.entity_id
_entity_poly.type
_entity_poly.pdbx_seq_one_letter_code
_entity_poly.pdbx_strand_id
1 'polypeptide(L)'
;MRDDEHAVSRHWPGPRTVAVVNGKGGAGKTPATVLLSAVFAQYGGAGVLAWDNNQTRGTLGWRTETGAHDRTLLELLPQTQRLLGAQGQSADLAHFVHHQPQEKYDVLRSKPIRLAHENRLRPTDVDSIHAIAAKFYRLIIIDSGNDESDPMWLRMIDLADQIVVATTTRDDHAEAGALLLEDRDERSARLARESVVIVSQADPKASPAEVTDVIAGYQPLAREVVGIPFDREMVDGHLRLRALAAPTQRLSLIHI
;
A
#
# COMPACT_ATOMS: atom_id res chain seq x y z
N MET A 1 -0.97 23.01 1.67
CA MET A 1 -1.93 22.50 0.66
C MET A 1 -1.45 22.68 -0.77
N ARG A 2 -1.21 23.90 -1.31
CA ARG A 2 -0.69 24.05 -2.70
C ARG A 2 0.72 23.50 -2.88
N ASP A 3 1.61 23.66 -1.92
CA ASP A 3 2.98 23.16 -1.99
C ASP A 3 3.01 21.62 -1.91
N ASP A 4 2.12 21.03 -1.13
CA ASP A 4 1.97 19.58 -0.96
C ASP A 4 1.39 18.93 -2.24
N GLU A 5 0.35 19.54 -2.81
CA GLU A 5 -0.22 19.13 -4.10
C GLU A 5 0.85 19.20 -5.21
N HIS A 6 1.68 20.24 -5.19
CA HIS A 6 2.78 20.38 -6.13
C HIS A 6 3.86 19.30 -5.93
N ALA A 7 4.17 18.93 -4.69
CA ALA A 7 5.12 17.86 -4.38
C ALA A 7 4.64 16.51 -4.91
N VAL A 8 3.38 16.15 -4.69
CA VAL A 8 2.75 14.91 -5.18
C VAL A 8 2.65 14.88 -6.71
N SER A 9 2.49 16.04 -7.35
CA SER A 9 2.36 16.17 -8.81
C SER A 9 3.67 16.03 -9.57
N ARG A 10 4.80 15.93 -8.89
CA ARG A 10 6.11 15.83 -9.54
C ARG A 10 6.21 14.58 -10.42
N HIS A 11 6.86 14.75 -11.56
CA HIS A 11 7.09 13.66 -12.50
C HIS A 11 8.44 12.98 -12.21
N TRP A 12 8.44 11.66 -12.25
CA TRP A 12 9.65 10.83 -12.15
C TRP A 12 9.75 9.89 -13.36
N PRO A 13 10.95 9.48 -13.77
CA PRO A 13 11.14 8.58 -14.88
C PRO A 13 10.75 7.14 -14.50
N GLY A 14 9.98 6.47 -15.36
CA GLY A 14 9.56 5.08 -15.20
C GLY A 14 8.52 4.83 -14.11
N PRO A 15 8.05 3.58 -13.97
CA PRO A 15 7.17 3.17 -12.89
C PRO A 15 7.90 3.18 -11.54
N ARG A 16 7.16 3.38 -10.45
CA ARG A 16 7.66 3.27 -9.09
C ARG A 16 6.78 2.34 -8.26
N THR A 17 7.41 1.64 -7.34
CA THR A 17 6.75 0.65 -6.48
C THR A 17 6.95 1.03 -5.01
N VAL A 18 5.86 1.17 -4.28
CA VAL A 18 5.83 1.44 -2.85
C VAL A 18 5.25 0.21 -2.15
N ALA A 19 5.98 -0.34 -1.18
CA ALA A 19 5.49 -1.41 -0.34
C ALA A 19 5.03 -0.85 1.02
N VAL A 20 3.77 -1.10 1.37
CA VAL A 20 3.21 -0.74 2.69
C VAL A 20 3.28 -1.94 3.60
N VAL A 21 4.05 -1.83 4.68
CA VAL A 21 4.49 -2.97 5.50
C VAL A 21 4.25 -2.77 6.99
N ASN A 22 4.00 -3.87 7.68
CA ASN A 22 4.12 -4.12 9.12
C ASN A 22 3.85 -5.61 9.37
N GLY A 23 4.59 -6.26 10.23
CA GLY A 23 4.42 -7.69 10.59
C GLY A 23 3.14 -7.99 11.39
N LYS A 24 2.39 -6.97 11.81
CA LYS A 24 1.15 -7.16 12.59
C LYS A 24 -0.11 -6.88 11.80
N GLY A 25 -1.13 -7.70 12.04
CA GLY A 25 -2.49 -7.43 11.59
C GLY A 25 -3.09 -6.23 12.34
N GLY A 26 -3.85 -5.39 11.63
CA GLY A 26 -4.48 -4.20 12.25
C GLY A 26 -3.57 -2.97 12.39
N ALA A 27 -2.32 -3.03 11.94
CA ALA A 27 -1.38 -1.91 12.03
C ALA A 27 -1.66 -0.74 11.05
N GLY A 28 -2.71 -0.84 10.22
CA GLY A 28 -3.12 0.25 9.34
C GLY A 28 -2.57 0.17 7.91
N LYS A 29 -2.00 -0.96 7.47
CA LYS A 29 -1.46 -1.12 6.11
C LYS A 29 -2.48 -0.85 5.02
N THR A 30 -3.62 -1.52 5.07
CA THR A 30 -4.68 -1.34 4.07
C THR A 30 -5.23 0.08 4.02
N PRO A 31 -5.58 0.74 5.13
CA PRO A 31 -5.93 2.16 5.11
C PRO A 31 -4.84 3.05 4.51
N ALA A 32 -3.57 2.85 4.88
CA ALA A 32 -2.45 3.61 4.31
C ALA A 32 -2.35 3.39 2.79
N THR A 33 -2.45 2.14 2.30
CA THR A 33 -2.44 1.82 0.88
C THR A 33 -3.55 2.55 0.12
N VAL A 34 -4.78 2.54 0.64
CA VAL A 34 -5.94 3.22 0.03
C VAL A 34 -5.71 4.73 -0.03
N LEU A 35 -5.30 5.34 1.09
CA LEU A 35 -5.10 6.80 1.14
C LEU A 35 -3.96 7.26 0.23
N LEU A 36 -2.83 6.57 0.25
CA LEU A 36 -1.71 6.84 -0.67
C LEU A 36 -2.15 6.75 -2.13
N SER A 37 -2.87 5.68 -2.48
CA SER A 37 -3.36 5.48 -3.85
C SER A 37 -4.30 6.60 -4.29
N ALA A 38 -5.23 7.00 -3.43
CA ALA A 38 -6.17 8.09 -3.70
C ALA A 38 -5.47 9.44 -3.87
N VAL A 39 -4.52 9.76 -2.99
CA VAL A 39 -3.75 11.02 -3.05
C VAL A 39 -2.94 11.10 -4.34
N PHE A 40 -2.15 10.09 -4.65
CA PHE A 40 -1.33 10.09 -5.87
C PHE A 40 -2.16 10.06 -7.15
N ALA A 41 -3.31 9.38 -7.15
CA ALA A 41 -4.20 9.37 -8.32
C ALA A 41 -4.89 10.73 -8.54
N GLN A 42 -5.30 11.42 -7.46
CA GLN A 42 -5.99 12.70 -7.58
C GLN A 42 -5.04 13.86 -7.91
N TYR A 43 -3.84 13.87 -7.34
CA TYR A 43 -2.90 15.01 -7.45
C TYR A 43 -1.69 14.70 -8.34
N GLY A 44 -1.29 13.45 -8.48
CA GLY A 44 -0.14 13.04 -9.30
C GLY A 44 -0.42 12.96 -10.81
N GLY A 45 -1.69 12.92 -11.22
CA GLY A 45 -2.09 12.92 -12.62
C GLY A 45 -1.68 11.69 -13.44
N ALA A 46 -1.24 10.61 -12.80
CA ALA A 46 -0.76 9.38 -13.43
C ALA A 46 -1.55 8.16 -12.95
N GLY A 47 -1.55 7.08 -13.73
CA GLY A 47 -2.21 5.82 -13.33
C GLY A 47 -1.58 5.22 -12.07
N VAL A 48 -2.42 4.92 -11.07
CA VAL A 48 -2.03 4.33 -9.79
C VAL A 48 -2.74 2.99 -9.63
N LEU A 49 -1.99 1.96 -9.23
CA LEU A 49 -2.51 0.64 -8.86
C LEU A 49 -2.27 0.40 -7.38
N ALA A 50 -3.33 0.10 -6.64
CA ALA A 50 -3.26 -0.54 -5.33
C ALA A 50 -3.34 -2.06 -5.51
N TRP A 51 -2.33 -2.78 -5.00
CA TRP A 51 -2.25 -4.23 -5.15
C TRP A 51 -2.24 -4.92 -3.79
N ASP A 52 -3.20 -5.82 -3.57
CA ASP A 52 -3.27 -6.67 -2.39
C ASP A 52 -2.36 -7.90 -2.55
N ASN A 53 -1.21 -7.90 -1.88
CA ASN A 53 -0.24 -9.01 -1.85
C ASN A 53 -0.40 -9.88 -0.59
N ASN A 54 -1.61 -9.97 -0.04
CA ASN A 54 -1.92 -10.82 1.11
C ASN A 54 -2.79 -12.01 0.69
N GLN A 55 -2.18 -13.20 0.56
CA GLN A 55 -2.88 -14.41 0.13
C GLN A 55 -3.85 -14.99 1.17
N THR A 56 -3.62 -14.72 2.46
CA THR A 56 -4.37 -15.40 3.52
C THR A 56 -5.59 -14.61 3.96
N ARG A 57 -5.48 -13.31 4.14
CA ARG A 57 -6.53 -12.42 4.65
C ARG A 57 -6.44 -11.03 4.06
N GLY A 58 -6.32 -10.93 2.73
CA GLY A 58 -6.33 -9.64 2.06
C GLY A 58 -7.61 -8.86 2.34
N THR A 59 -7.49 -7.63 2.79
CA THR A 59 -8.61 -6.77 3.19
C THR A 59 -8.80 -5.57 2.25
N LEU A 60 -7.90 -5.36 1.30
CA LEU A 60 -7.98 -4.24 0.38
C LEU A 60 -9.30 -4.22 -0.40
N GLY A 61 -9.78 -5.40 -0.82
CA GLY A 61 -11.06 -5.54 -1.51
C GLY A 61 -12.29 -5.18 -0.66
N TRP A 62 -12.19 -5.24 0.67
CA TRP A 62 -13.29 -4.86 1.57
C TRP A 62 -13.34 -3.36 1.87
N ARG A 63 -12.21 -2.70 1.67
CA ARG A 63 -12.04 -1.26 1.92
C ARG A 63 -12.24 -0.40 0.68
N THR A 64 -12.48 -1.04 -0.48
CA THR A 64 -12.59 -0.42 -1.81
C THR A 64 -13.84 -0.87 -2.55
N GLU A 65 -14.31 -0.06 -3.51
CA GLU A 65 -15.48 -0.39 -4.31
C GLU A 65 -15.21 -1.58 -5.22
N THR A 66 -16.20 -2.47 -5.36
CA THR A 66 -16.15 -3.58 -6.30
C THR A 66 -16.59 -3.10 -7.67
N GLY A 67 -15.81 -3.39 -8.71
CA GLY A 67 -16.20 -3.19 -10.10
C GLY A 67 -17.30 -4.16 -10.57
N ALA A 68 -17.52 -4.21 -11.87
CA ALA A 68 -18.57 -5.04 -12.48
C ALA A 68 -18.24 -6.56 -12.51
N HIS A 69 -17.15 -6.98 -11.88
CA HIS A 69 -16.67 -8.37 -11.86
C HIS A 69 -16.01 -8.71 -10.52
N ASP A 70 -15.80 -10.00 -10.25
CA ASP A 70 -15.12 -10.48 -9.03
C ASP A 70 -13.70 -11.01 -9.30
N ARG A 71 -13.11 -10.69 -10.45
CA ARG A 71 -11.77 -11.16 -10.83
C ARG A 71 -10.71 -10.59 -9.91
N THR A 72 -9.68 -11.39 -9.71
CA THR A 72 -8.57 -11.13 -8.81
C THR A 72 -7.24 -11.33 -9.54
N LEU A 73 -6.14 -11.24 -8.83
CA LEU A 73 -4.81 -11.57 -9.37
C LEU A 73 -4.70 -13.02 -9.89
N LEU A 74 -5.54 -13.96 -9.41
CA LEU A 74 -5.51 -15.35 -9.89
C LEU A 74 -6.01 -15.47 -11.33
N GLU A 75 -7.01 -14.68 -11.72
CA GLU A 75 -7.51 -14.62 -13.08
C GLU A 75 -6.60 -13.78 -13.99
N LEU A 76 -5.82 -12.86 -13.41
CA LEU A 76 -4.82 -12.07 -14.14
C LEU A 76 -3.60 -12.89 -14.56
N LEU A 77 -3.07 -13.73 -13.68
CA LEU A 77 -1.81 -14.46 -13.89
C LEU A 77 -1.77 -15.29 -15.19
N PRO A 78 -2.83 -16.04 -15.58
CA PRO A 78 -2.83 -16.76 -16.86
C PRO A 78 -2.74 -15.85 -18.09
N GLN A 79 -3.00 -14.57 -17.96
CA GLN A 79 -2.97 -13.57 -19.03
C GLN A 79 -1.61 -12.87 -19.18
N THR A 80 -0.61 -13.24 -18.37
CA THR A 80 0.70 -12.56 -18.29
C THR A 80 1.34 -12.40 -19.67
N GLN A 81 1.46 -13.45 -20.45
CA GLN A 81 2.08 -13.39 -21.77
C GLN A 81 1.33 -12.47 -22.74
N ARG A 82 0.00 -12.53 -22.71
CA ARG A 82 -0.85 -11.65 -23.53
C ARG A 82 -0.70 -10.18 -23.15
N LEU A 83 -0.76 -9.88 -21.86
CA LEU A 83 -0.69 -8.51 -21.36
C LEU A 83 0.71 -7.91 -21.52
N LEU A 84 1.78 -8.71 -21.37
CA LEU A 84 3.15 -8.24 -21.58
C LEU A 84 3.53 -8.17 -23.08
N GLY A 85 2.82 -8.89 -23.94
CA GLY A 85 3.04 -8.85 -25.38
C GLY A 85 2.79 -7.49 -26.00
N ALA A 86 3.24 -7.30 -27.25
CA ALA A 86 3.09 -6.03 -27.98
C ALA A 86 1.64 -5.59 -28.19
N GLN A 87 0.70 -6.53 -28.22
CA GLN A 87 -0.74 -6.26 -28.41
C GLN A 87 -1.51 -6.01 -27.10
N GLY A 88 -0.86 -6.19 -25.94
CA GLY A 88 -1.48 -5.97 -24.62
C GLY A 88 -1.77 -4.49 -24.40
N GLN A 89 -3.01 -4.15 -24.12
CA GLN A 89 -3.51 -2.79 -23.91
C GLN A 89 -4.01 -2.59 -22.47
N SER A 90 -4.05 -1.35 -22.00
CA SER A 90 -4.62 -1.01 -20.68
C SER A 90 -6.10 -1.40 -20.57
N ALA A 91 -6.84 -1.35 -21.66
CA ALA A 91 -8.22 -1.82 -21.74
C ALA A 91 -8.36 -3.33 -21.42
N ASP A 92 -7.36 -4.15 -21.78
CA ASP A 92 -7.36 -5.57 -21.42
C ASP A 92 -7.18 -5.77 -19.91
N LEU A 93 -6.34 -4.95 -19.27
CA LEU A 93 -6.12 -5.00 -17.84
C LEU A 93 -7.36 -4.57 -17.04
N ALA A 94 -8.16 -3.66 -17.57
CA ALA A 94 -9.39 -3.20 -16.94
C ALA A 94 -10.38 -4.33 -16.60
N HIS A 95 -10.25 -5.49 -17.25
CA HIS A 95 -11.05 -6.67 -16.92
C HIS A 95 -10.65 -7.37 -15.62
N PHE A 96 -9.51 -7.04 -15.02
CA PHE A 96 -8.97 -7.71 -13.83
C PHE A 96 -8.81 -6.78 -12.64
N VAL A 97 -8.85 -5.48 -12.85
CA VAL A 97 -8.73 -4.46 -11.79
C VAL A 97 -10.09 -3.82 -11.51
N HIS A 98 -10.25 -3.30 -10.29
CA HIS A 98 -11.46 -2.64 -9.83
C HIS A 98 -11.22 -1.14 -9.75
N HIS A 99 -11.71 -0.40 -10.73
CA HIS A 99 -11.57 1.06 -10.77
C HIS A 99 -12.33 1.73 -9.63
N GLN A 100 -11.71 2.71 -8.98
CA GLN A 100 -12.31 3.53 -7.94
C GLN A 100 -12.74 4.88 -8.53
N PRO A 101 -14.03 5.05 -8.92
CA PRO A 101 -14.44 6.17 -9.78
C PRO A 101 -14.26 7.55 -9.14
N GLN A 102 -14.39 7.64 -7.81
CA GLN A 102 -14.22 8.89 -7.07
C GLN A 102 -12.76 9.20 -6.79
N GLU A 103 -11.97 8.17 -6.49
CA GLU A 103 -10.57 8.28 -6.04
C GLU A 103 -9.56 8.15 -7.18
N LYS A 104 -9.99 7.70 -8.38
CA LYS A 104 -9.22 7.67 -9.64
C LYS A 104 -8.04 6.70 -9.68
N TYR A 105 -8.00 5.69 -8.82
CA TYR A 105 -7.01 4.60 -8.89
C TYR A 105 -7.68 3.26 -9.15
N ASP A 106 -6.87 2.26 -9.48
CA ASP A 106 -7.33 0.89 -9.70
C ASP A 106 -6.87 -0.03 -8.57
N VAL A 107 -7.64 -1.07 -8.30
CA VAL A 107 -7.35 -2.06 -7.26
C VAL A 107 -7.21 -3.44 -7.88
N LEU A 108 -6.07 -4.09 -7.66
CA LEU A 108 -5.88 -5.52 -7.94
C LEU A 108 -6.06 -6.29 -6.64
N ARG A 109 -7.13 -7.08 -6.57
CA ARG A 109 -7.52 -7.82 -5.37
C ARG A 109 -6.80 -9.15 -5.27
N SER A 110 -6.50 -9.55 -4.04
CA SER A 110 -6.20 -10.94 -3.72
C SER A 110 -7.49 -11.76 -3.58
N LYS A 111 -7.35 -13.07 -3.69
CA LYS A 111 -8.42 -14.02 -3.33
C LYS A 111 -7.95 -14.79 -2.11
N PRO A 112 -8.70 -14.75 -0.99
CA PRO A 112 -8.35 -15.53 0.19
C PRO A 112 -8.29 -17.03 -0.14
N ILE A 113 -7.15 -17.65 0.16
CA ILE A 113 -6.97 -19.10 0.02
C ILE A 113 -7.72 -19.75 1.18
N ARG A 114 -8.82 -20.45 0.89
CA ARG A 114 -9.67 -21.09 1.89
C ARG A 114 -9.16 -22.45 2.34
N LEU A 115 -8.41 -23.15 1.49
CA LEU A 115 -7.94 -24.53 1.72
C LEU A 115 -6.47 -24.67 1.39
N ALA A 116 -5.77 -25.52 2.15
CA ALA A 116 -4.34 -25.80 1.99
C ALA A 116 -3.95 -26.41 0.62
N HIS A 117 -4.91 -26.80 -0.19
CA HIS A 117 -4.74 -27.46 -1.49
C HIS A 117 -4.93 -26.51 -2.69
N GLU A 118 -5.34 -25.24 -2.45
CA GLU A 118 -5.43 -24.26 -3.53
C GLU A 118 -4.02 -23.78 -3.92
N ASN A 119 -3.85 -23.49 -5.22
CA ASN A 119 -2.57 -23.03 -5.77
C ASN A 119 -2.10 -21.77 -5.01
N ARG A 120 -1.05 -21.93 -4.21
CA ARG A 120 -0.37 -20.80 -3.58
C ARG A 120 0.42 -20.06 -4.64
N LEU A 121 0.42 -18.74 -4.54
CA LEU A 121 1.29 -17.89 -5.33
C LEU A 121 2.76 -18.22 -5.01
N ARG A 122 3.60 -18.04 -6.00
CA ARG A 122 5.05 -18.19 -5.92
C ARG A 122 5.72 -16.81 -6.11
N PRO A 123 6.98 -16.64 -5.72
CA PRO A 123 7.72 -15.40 -5.98
C PRO A 123 7.71 -15.00 -7.46
N THR A 124 7.75 -15.96 -8.39
CA THR A 124 7.64 -15.73 -9.84
C THR A 124 6.29 -15.18 -10.28
N ASP A 125 5.23 -15.45 -9.52
CA ASP A 125 3.91 -14.88 -9.78
C ASP A 125 3.87 -13.40 -9.36
N VAL A 126 4.56 -13.04 -8.27
CA VAL A 126 4.80 -11.64 -7.87
C VAL A 126 5.55 -10.88 -8.97
N ASP A 127 6.60 -11.48 -9.55
CA ASP A 127 7.34 -10.90 -10.69
C ASP A 127 6.42 -10.64 -11.88
N SER A 128 5.58 -11.62 -12.22
CA SER A 128 4.65 -11.53 -13.34
C SER A 128 3.62 -10.41 -13.15
N ILE A 129 3.02 -10.34 -11.97
CA ILE A 129 2.05 -9.27 -11.62
C ILE A 129 2.74 -7.91 -11.64
N HIS A 130 3.91 -7.80 -11.04
CA HIS A 130 4.68 -6.56 -11.01
C HIS A 130 5.05 -6.09 -12.43
N ALA A 131 5.51 -6.99 -13.31
CA ALA A 131 5.84 -6.66 -14.68
C ALA A 131 4.61 -6.13 -15.46
N ILE A 132 3.43 -6.74 -15.27
CA ILE A 132 2.19 -6.25 -15.85
C ILE A 132 1.85 -4.86 -15.28
N ALA A 133 1.88 -4.71 -13.96
CA ALA A 133 1.59 -3.43 -13.31
C ALA A 133 2.55 -2.32 -13.79
N ALA A 134 3.86 -2.58 -13.85
CA ALA A 134 4.87 -1.64 -14.29
C ALA A 134 4.74 -1.23 -15.78
N LYS A 135 4.12 -2.07 -16.61
CA LYS A 135 3.82 -1.73 -18.00
C LYS A 135 2.70 -0.69 -18.13
N PHE A 136 1.69 -0.74 -17.25
CA PHE A 136 0.47 0.04 -17.42
C PHE A 136 0.28 1.16 -16.40
N TYR A 137 0.96 1.11 -15.25
CA TYR A 137 0.86 2.10 -14.19
C TYR A 137 2.17 2.82 -13.91
N ARG A 138 2.06 4.06 -13.48
CA ARG A 138 3.21 4.87 -13.08
C ARG A 138 3.56 4.68 -11.60
N LEU A 139 2.58 4.36 -10.80
CA LEU A 139 2.76 4.09 -9.38
C LEU A 139 2.03 2.81 -9.00
N ILE A 140 2.74 1.93 -8.31
CA ILE A 140 2.23 0.67 -7.78
C ILE A 140 2.37 0.74 -6.27
N ILE A 141 1.27 0.64 -5.53
CA ILE A 141 1.27 0.61 -4.07
C ILE A 141 0.81 -0.76 -3.62
N ILE A 142 1.66 -1.48 -2.91
CA ILE A 142 1.44 -2.87 -2.54
C ILE A 142 1.08 -2.95 -1.06
N ASP A 143 -0.12 -3.46 -0.76
CA ASP A 143 -0.58 -3.81 0.59
C ASP A 143 -0.02 -5.19 0.98
N SER A 144 0.89 -5.24 1.94
CA SER A 144 1.59 -6.47 2.30
C SER A 144 0.76 -7.38 3.21
N GLY A 145 1.07 -8.68 3.17
CA GLY A 145 0.72 -9.61 4.23
C GLY A 145 1.44 -9.30 5.56
N ASN A 146 1.15 -10.11 6.59
CA ASN A 146 1.72 -9.94 7.93
C ASN A 146 2.94 -10.84 8.18
N ASP A 147 3.24 -11.77 7.30
CA ASP A 147 4.34 -12.73 7.44
C ASP A 147 5.55 -12.24 6.63
N GLU A 148 6.52 -11.69 7.33
CA GLU A 148 7.77 -11.17 6.77
C GLU A 148 8.71 -12.28 6.25
N SER A 149 8.49 -13.53 6.69
CA SER A 149 9.21 -14.70 6.21
C SER A 149 8.61 -15.32 4.94
N ASP A 150 7.43 -14.88 4.55
CA ASP A 150 6.77 -15.36 3.33
C ASP A 150 7.61 -14.99 2.09
N PRO A 151 7.97 -15.96 1.23
CA PRO A 151 8.74 -15.70 0.01
C PRO A 151 8.15 -14.63 -0.90
N MET A 152 6.82 -14.45 -0.92
CA MET A 152 6.20 -13.40 -1.71
C MET A 152 6.31 -12.04 -1.05
N TRP A 153 6.28 -11.99 0.27
CA TRP A 153 6.56 -10.77 1.02
C TRP A 153 8.00 -10.30 0.75
N LEU A 154 8.98 -11.20 0.85
CA LEU A 154 10.40 -10.93 0.55
C LEU A 154 10.56 -10.47 -0.90
N ARG A 155 9.90 -11.13 -1.85
CA ARG A 155 9.99 -10.75 -3.26
C ARG A 155 9.37 -9.37 -3.53
N MET A 156 8.27 -9.03 -2.86
CA MET A 156 7.67 -7.68 -2.91
C MET A 156 8.67 -6.61 -2.45
N ILE A 157 9.37 -6.84 -1.34
CA ILE A 157 10.42 -5.92 -0.85
C ILE A 157 11.55 -5.78 -1.86
N ASP A 158 11.94 -6.87 -2.51
CA ASP A 158 12.94 -6.84 -3.56
C ASP A 158 12.56 -5.95 -4.75
N LEU A 159 11.30 -5.80 -5.04
CA LEU A 159 10.79 -5.00 -6.15
C LEU A 159 10.47 -3.55 -5.74
N ALA A 160 10.46 -3.25 -4.44
CA ALA A 160 10.09 -1.94 -3.95
C ALA A 160 11.19 -0.89 -4.18
N ASP A 161 10.80 0.28 -4.65
CA ASP A 161 11.63 1.49 -4.67
C ASP A 161 11.59 2.21 -3.33
N GLN A 162 10.46 2.11 -2.62
CA GLN A 162 10.17 2.79 -1.35
C GLN A 162 9.39 1.89 -0.40
N ILE A 163 9.69 2.00 0.89
CA ILE A 163 8.91 1.35 1.96
C ILE A 163 8.12 2.41 2.74
N VAL A 164 6.86 2.10 3.00
CA VAL A 164 6.02 2.82 3.96
C VAL A 164 5.68 1.86 5.10
N VAL A 165 6.13 2.16 6.30
CA VAL A 165 5.73 1.41 7.50
C VAL A 165 4.44 2.01 8.04
N ALA A 166 3.37 1.23 8.04
CA ALA A 166 2.13 1.60 8.70
C ALA A 166 2.12 1.04 10.14
N THR A 167 1.87 1.89 11.11
CA THR A 167 1.78 1.51 12.52
C THR A 167 0.68 2.27 13.24
N THR A 168 0.42 1.90 14.48
CA THR A 168 -0.49 2.61 15.39
C THR A 168 0.24 2.95 16.70
N THR A 169 -0.46 3.55 17.64
CA THR A 169 0.05 3.82 18.98
C THR A 169 0.15 2.58 19.88
N ARG A 170 -0.22 1.40 19.40
CA ARG A 170 -0.06 0.14 20.15
C ARG A 170 1.40 -0.29 20.13
N ASP A 171 1.92 -0.68 21.29
CA ASP A 171 3.32 -1.10 21.46
C ASP A 171 3.70 -2.26 20.53
N ASP A 172 2.82 -3.27 20.38
CA ASP A 172 3.10 -4.43 19.54
C ASP A 172 3.14 -4.09 18.03
N HIS A 173 2.41 -3.07 17.58
CA HIS A 173 2.47 -2.57 16.21
C HIS A 173 3.71 -1.71 15.99
N ALA A 174 4.03 -0.85 16.97
CA ALA A 174 5.19 0.02 16.91
C ALA A 174 6.50 -0.78 16.93
N GLU A 175 6.62 -1.76 17.81
CA GLU A 175 7.75 -2.67 17.89
C GLU A 175 7.97 -3.44 16.59
N ALA A 176 6.92 -4.09 16.05
CA ALA A 176 7.03 -4.84 14.79
C ALA A 176 7.46 -3.97 13.62
N GLY A 177 6.97 -2.74 13.53
CA GLY A 177 7.39 -1.82 12.49
C GLY A 177 8.84 -1.34 12.66
N ALA A 178 9.30 -1.14 13.89
CA ALA A 178 10.69 -0.74 14.19
C ALA A 178 11.68 -1.87 13.82
N LEU A 179 11.37 -3.10 14.21
CA LEU A 179 12.19 -4.28 13.86
C LEU A 179 12.39 -4.43 12.34
N LEU A 180 11.34 -4.18 11.54
CA LEU A 180 11.45 -4.15 10.07
C LEU A 180 12.48 -3.14 9.56
N LEU A 181 12.66 -2.02 10.25
CA LEU A 181 13.62 -0.99 9.88
C LEU A 181 15.02 -1.24 10.45
N GLU A 182 15.16 -2.08 11.44
CA GLU A 182 16.43 -2.42 12.10
C GLU A 182 17.14 -3.63 11.48
N ASP A 183 16.42 -4.58 10.89
CA ASP A 183 16.98 -5.78 10.25
C ASP A 183 17.61 -5.45 8.89
N ARG A 184 18.95 -5.68 8.71
CA ARG A 184 19.74 -5.02 7.64
C ARG A 184 20.71 -5.93 6.88
N ASP A 185 20.48 -6.09 5.58
CA ASP A 185 21.55 -6.06 4.59
C ASP A 185 21.72 -4.62 4.01
N GLU A 186 22.71 -4.37 3.14
CA GLU A 186 22.98 -3.01 2.60
C GLU A 186 21.79 -2.41 1.83
N ARG A 187 21.02 -3.22 1.13
CA ARG A 187 19.85 -2.78 0.36
C ARG A 187 18.69 -2.43 1.28
N SER A 188 18.39 -3.29 2.24
CA SER A 188 17.35 -3.07 3.24
C SER A 188 17.68 -1.84 4.09
N ALA A 189 18.96 -1.60 4.40
CA ALA A 189 19.41 -0.41 5.11
C ALA A 189 19.11 0.88 4.33
N ARG A 190 19.23 0.89 2.99
CA ARG A 190 18.85 2.05 2.17
C ARG A 190 17.35 2.26 2.19
N LEU A 191 16.58 1.23 1.90
CA LEU A 191 15.10 1.29 1.90
C LEU A 191 14.56 1.76 3.25
N ALA A 192 15.17 1.31 4.35
CA ALA A 192 14.81 1.76 5.68
C ALA A 192 15.12 3.24 5.92
N ARG A 193 16.35 3.69 5.63
CA ARG A 193 16.71 5.11 5.81
C ARG A 193 15.88 6.06 4.95
N GLU A 194 15.41 5.59 3.81
CA GLU A 194 14.54 6.35 2.91
C GLU A 194 13.05 6.13 3.20
N SER A 195 12.71 5.30 4.18
CA SER A 195 11.32 4.94 4.51
C SER A 195 10.51 6.11 5.06
N VAL A 196 9.21 6.00 4.91
CA VAL A 196 8.23 6.86 5.57
C VAL A 196 7.45 6.00 6.57
N VAL A 197 7.21 6.52 7.77
CA VAL A 197 6.39 5.85 8.77
C VAL A 197 5.09 6.62 8.97
N ILE A 198 3.97 5.90 8.86
CA ILE A 198 2.63 6.44 9.12
C ILE A 198 2.15 5.89 10.46
N VAL A 199 2.05 6.76 11.45
CA VAL A 199 1.50 6.46 12.78
C VAL A 199 0.03 6.84 12.81
N SER A 200 -0.87 5.86 12.69
CA SER A 200 -2.32 6.10 12.73
C SER A 200 -2.83 5.98 14.15
N GLN A 201 -3.55 6.98 14.63
CA GLN A 201 -4.26 6.90 15.90
C GLN A 201 -5.51 6.02 15.73
N ALA A 202 -5.39 4.72 16.06
CA ALA A 202 -6.49 3.76 15.93
C ALA A 202 -7.48 3.82 17.10
N ASP A 203 -7.04 4.23 18.29
CA ASP A 203 -7.88 4.41 19.46
C ASP A 203 -8.22 5.90 19.65
N PRO A 204 -9.50 6.27 19.68
CA PRO A 204 -9.92 7.65 19.94
C PRO A 204 -9.51 8.14 21.34
N LYS A 205 -9.16 7.23 22.25
CA LYS A 205 -8.72 7.54 23.62
C LYS A 205 -7.20 7.68 23.74
N ALA A 206 -6.43 7.31 22.71
CA ALA A 206 -4.98 7.49 22.74
C ALA A 206 -4.63 8.96 22.98
N SER A 207 -3.74 9.18 23.92
CA SER A 207 -3.31 10.52 24.28
C SER A 207 -2.40 11.12 23.20
N PRO A 208 -2.35 12.45 23.06
CA PRO A 208 -1.36 13.09 22.20
C PRO A 208 0.10 12.74 22.56
N ALA A 209 0.38 12.43 23.83
CA ALA A 209 1.69 12.01 24.29
C ALA A 209 2.07 10.65 23.70
N GLU A 210 1.19 9.66 23.74
CA GLU A 210 1.44 8.33 23.13
C GLU A 210 1.75 8.43 21.64
N VAL A 211 1.03 9.27 20.90
CA VAL A 211 1.32 9.52 19.48
C VAL A 211 2.70 10.14 19.30
N THR A 212 3.05 11.13 20.14
CA THR A 212 4.33 11.83 20.10
C THR A 212 5.48 10.88 20.43
N ASP A 213 5.31 10.00 21.42
CA ASP A 213 6.33 9.04 21.85
C ASP A 213 6.63 8.02 20.74
N VAL A 214 5.60 7.48 20.08
CA VAL A 214 5.78 6.59 18.93
C VAL A 214 6.48 7.30 17.78
N ILE A 215 6.08 8.52 17.43
CA ILE A 215 6.73 9.33 16.40
C ILE A 215 8.22 9.53 16.75
N ALA A 216 8.52 9.93 17.98
CA ALA A 216 9.89 10.15 18.43
C ALA A 216 10.75 8.87 18.35
N GLY A 217 10.18 7.71 18.65
CA GLY A 217 10.84 6.41 18.53
C GLY A 217 11.26 6.06 17.11
N TYR A 218 10.47 6.47 16.12
CA TYR A 218 10.75 6.19 14.70
C TYR A 218 11.66 7.23 14.02
N GLN A 219 11.78 8.45 14.54
CA GLN A 219 12.60 9.51 13.93
C GLN A 219 14.04 9.10 13.58
N PRO A 220 14.78 8.33 14.42
CA PRO A 220 16.13 7.90 14.08
C PRO A 220 16.18 6.76 13.05
N LEU A 221 15.07 6.09 12.76
CA LEU A 221 14.98 4.89 11.92
C LEU A 221 14.52 5.18 10.49
N ALA A 222 13.76 6.25 10.29
CA ALA A 222 13.11 6.56 9.02
C ALA A 222 13.43 7.97 8.54
N ARG A 223 13.26 8.22 7.23
CA ARG A 223 13.41 9.55 6.64
C ARG A 223 12.36 10.53 7.15
N GLU A 224 11.13 10.07 7.28
CA GLU A 224 9.99 10.89 7.68
C GLU A 224 9.01 10.07 8.51
N VAL A 225 8.39 10.70 9.51
CA VAL A 225 7.38 10.07 10.37
C VAL A 225 6.17 10.99 10.46
N VAL A 226 5.01 10.47 10.08
CA VAL A 226 3.74 11.22 10.01
C VAL A 226 2.72 10.64 10.95
N GLY A 227 2.13 11.48 11.80
CA GLY A 227 0.99 11.12 12.63
C GLY A 227 -0.34 11.39 11.92
N ILE A 228 -1.22 10.39 11.81
CA ILE A 228 -2.59 10.57 11.34
C ILE A 228 -3.54 10.50 12.54
N PRO A 229 -4.34 11.53 12.82
CA PRO A 229 -5.26 11.54 13.94
C PRO A 229 -6.35 10.48 13.76
N PHE A 230 -7.03 10.15 14.86
CA PHE A 230 -8.20 9.28 14.79
C PHE A 230 -9.26 9.88 13.86
N ASP A 231 -9.73 9.06 12.95
CA ASP A 231 -10.82 9.39 12.06
C ASP A 231 -11.77 8.18 11.99
N ARG A 232 -13.04 8.43 12.30
CA ARG A 232 -14.05 7.36 12.34
C ARG A 232 -14.23 6.67 10.99
N GLU A 233 -14.08 7.41 9.90
CA GLU A 233 -14.21 6.88 8.54
C GLU A 233 -13.07 5.92 8.16
N MET A 234 -11.97 5.92 8.92
CA MET A 234 -10.87 4.96 8.75
C MET A 234 -11.15 3.60 9.42
N VAL A 235 -12.15 3.48 10.30
CA VAL A 235 -12.36 2.28 11.12
C VAL A 235 -12.87 1.11 10.30
N ASP A 236 -13.94 1.33 9.52
CA ASP A 236 -14.58 0.27 8.72
C ASP A 236 -15.21 0.82 7.42
N GLY A 237 -15.79 -0.08 6.62
CA GLY A 237 -16.45 0.28 5.36
C GLY A 237 -15.48 0.66 4.24
N HIS A 238 -16.01 1.22 3.17
CA HIS A 238 -15.20 1.72 2.06
C HIS A 238 -14.51 3.02 2.47
N LEU A 239 -13.19 3.02 2.38
CA LEU A 239 -12.38 4.20 2.74
C LEU A 239 -12.30 5.15 1.54
N ARG A 240 -12.73 6.39 1.75
CA ARG A 240 -12.73 7.45 0.74
C ARG A 240 -12.04 8.69 1.30
N LEU A 241 -11.06 9.22 0.57
CA LEU A 241 -10.29 10.39 1.00
C LEU A 241 -11.21 11.59 1.33
N ARG A 242 -12.25 11.82 0.52
CA ARG A 242 -13.17 12.94 0.71
C ARG A 242 -14.14 12.79 1.89
N ALA A 243 -14.31 11.57 2.40
CA ALA A 243 -15.14 11.32 3.59
C ALA A 243 -14.41 11.63 4.89
N LEU A 244 -13.08 11.67 4.87
CA LEU A 244 -12.26 11.93 6.04
C LEU A 244 -12.40 13.35 6.53
N ALA A 245 -12.16 13.56 7.81
CA ALA A 245 -12.08 14.90 8.40
C ALA A 245 -10.95 15.74 7.77
N ALA A 246 -11.14 17.03 7.68
CA ALA A 246 -10.19 17.93 7.02
C ALA A 246 -8.74 17.84 7.55
N PRO A 247 -8.49 17.66 8.87
CA PRO A 247 -7.13 17.43 9.36
C PRO A 247 -6.50 16.15 8.80
N THR A 248 -7.28 15.05 8.74
CA THR A 248 -6.80 13.77 8.21
C THR A 248 -6.50 13.87 6.71
N GLN A 249 -7.37 14.51 5.93
CA GLN A 249 -7.13 14.77 4.51
C GLN A 249 -5.84 15.55 4.28
N ARG A 250 -5.62 16.60 5.07
CA ARG A 250 -4.43 17.44 4.96
C ARG A 250 -3.16 16.67 5.27
N LEU A 251 -3.12 15.89 6.34
CA LEU A 251 -1.96 15.11 6.74
C LEU A 251 -1.65 14.00 5.73
N SER A 252 -2.66 13.43 5.07
CA SER A 252 -2.45 12.47 3.98
C SER A 252 -1.74 13.08 2.76
N LEU A 253 -1.73 14.41 2.61
CA LEU A 253 -1.11 15.13 1.49
C LEU A 253 0.32 15.63 1.79
N ILE A 254 0.64 15.91 3.06
CA ILE A 254 1.79 16.79 3.41
C ILE A 254 3.14 16.05 3.38
N HIS A 255 3.18 14.74 3.57
CA HIS A 255 4.43 14.05 3.92
C HIS A 255 4.78 12.83 3.05
N ILE A 256 4.24 12.77 1.83
CA ILE A 256 4.50 11.65 0.92
C ILE A 256 5.52 12.01 -0.18
#